data_0765f3fedf7a78fe2626258afe45c658
#
_entry.id   0765f3fedf7a78fe2626258afe45c658
#
_cell.length_a   1.000
_cell.length_b   1.000
_cell.length_c   1.000
_cell.angle_alpha   90.00
_cell.angle_beta   90.00
_cell.angle_gamma   90.00
#
_symmetry.space_group_name_H-M   'P 1'
#
loop_
_entity.id
_entity.type
_entity.pdbx_description
1 polymer ?
#
loop_
_entity_poly.entity_id
_entity_poly.type
_entity_poly.pdbx_seq_one_letter_code
_entity_poly.pdbx_strand_id
1 'polypeptide(L)'
;GIIEEIPYDIRTNALKLRVADLRSKRGQSLNVAQDYAAAIAEQEGLGDVHGTFGDVDAETVDEFGKAILRIREFIAAGDTYQVNYTFPLVATFKGDSRSWFRRLCKAQGAAYCAYFDLGRYQILSISPELFFEQEGRTIRTRPMKGTIRRGRWPDEDMRMAEQLADSAKDRAENVMIVDLLRNDLGRVAVPGSVKVTSLFELERYETLWQMTSTIEATLRTDVGFSEVMAKLFPCGSITGAPKIRTMEIIRELEPFHRGVYTGTLGFLRPGGSGIFNVAIRTVVVDAEQGLATFGVGGGITYDSTVEREYDECLVKSSFLNSKTVEFELLESLLLDESRFFLAERHVARMKASAAYFGFCFNEAEIDTALFSLSRDYCVGRW
;
A
#
# COMPACT_ATOMS: atom_id res chain seq x y z
N GLY A 1 2.54 -4.31 26.46
CA GLY A 1 1.87 -4.27 25.14
C GLY A 1 2.16 -5.56 24.41
N ILE A 2 1.15 -6.23 23.93
CA ILE A 2 1.29 -7.45 23.12
C ILE A 2 1.59 -6.97 21.71
N ILE A 3 2.82 -7.21 21.24
CA ILE A 3 3.16 -7.09 19.82
C ILE A 3 2.72 -8.42 19.20
N GLU A 4 1.59 -8.43 18.49
CA GLU A 4 1.27 -9.56 17.64
C GLU A 4 2.12 -9.46 16.38
N GLU A 5 3.09 -10.36 16.22
CA GLU A 5 3.89 -10.48 15.01
C GLU A 5 3.01 -11.03 13.89
N ILE A 6 2.87 -10.26 12.82
CA ILE A 6 2.20 -10.67 11.60
C ILE A 6 3.28 -10.84 10.53
N PRO A 7 3.76 -12.07 10.25
CA PRO A 7 4.75 -12.26 9.21
C PRO A 7 4.14 -12.08 7.82
N TYR A 8 4.78 -11.27 7.00
CA TYR A 8 4.43 -10.99 5.62
C TYR A 8 5.27 -11.83 4.65
N ASP A 9 4.66 -12.45 3.66
CA ASP A 9 5.34 -13.14 2.57
C ASP A 9 5.28 -12.29 1.30
N ILE A 10 6.40 -11.66 0.98
CA ILE A 10 6.55 -10.78 -0.19
C ILE A 10 6.27 -11.50 -1.52
N ARG A 11 6.52 -12.79 -1.60
CA ARG A 11 6.36 -13.57 -2.84
C ARG A 11 4.91 -13.87 -3.19
N THR A 12 4.03 -13.84 -2.20
CA THR A 12 2.64 -14.25 -2.36
C THR A 12 1.66 -13.13 -2.04
N ASN A 13 2.13 -11.90 -1.70
CA ASN A 13 1.31 -10.84 -1.11
C ASN A 13 0.50 -11.35 0.11
N ALA A 14 1.04 -12.34 0.83
CA ALA A 14 0.31 -13.04 1.87
C ALA A 14 0.83 -12.68 3.26
N LEU A 15 -0.07 -12.23 4.10
CA LEU A 15 0.14 -12.06 5.52
C LEU A 15 0.15 -13.43 6.20
N LYS A 16 1.28 -13.90 6.74
CA LYS A 16 1.34 -15.15 7.50
C LYS A 16 1.11 -14.89 8.98
N LEU A 17 -0.10 -15.18 9.43
CA LEU A 17 -0.41 -15.22 10.85
C LEU A 17 0.15 -16.48 11.52
N ARG A 18 0.80 -16.29 12.64
CA ARG A 18 1.01 -17.34 13.62
C ARG A 18 -0.15 -17.33 14.62
N VAL A 19 -1.30 -17.87 14.23
CA VAL A 19 -2.32 -18.34 15.16
C VAL A 19 -2.34 -19.86 15.05
N ALA A 20 -2.21 -20.54 16.18
CA ALA A 20 -1.99 -22.00 16.23
C ALA A 20 -3.11 -22.83 15.57
N ASP A 21 -4.29 -22.26 15.35
CA ASP A 21 -5.47 -22.96 14.83
C ASP A 21 -5.70 -22.89 13.32
N LEU A 22 -4.95 -22.05 12.59
CA LEU A 22 -5.09 -21.96 11.11
C LEU A 22 -4.32 -23.02 10.33
N ARG A 23 -3.63 -23.94 11.00
CA ARG A 23 -2.87 -25.03 10.35
C ARG A 23 -3.71 -26.08 9.62
N SER A 24 -5.02 -26.09 9.77
CA SER A 24 -5.90 -27.13 9.19
C SER A 24 -6.37 -26.83 7.76
N LYS A 25 -6.21 -25.62 7.24
CA LYS A 25 -6.59 -25.29 5.85
C LYS A 25 -5.34 -25.16 4.95
N ARG A 26 -4.62 -26.27 4.78
CA ARG A 26 -3.57 -26.38 3.77
C ARG A 26 -4.17 -26.55 2.38
N GLY A 27 -3.80 -25.70 1.44
CA GLY A 27 -3.93 -25.95 0.01
C GLY A 27 -4.57 -24.89 -0.87
N GLN A 28 -5.00 -23.75 -0.34
CA GLN A 28 -5.52 -22.66 -1.16
C GLN A 28 -4.59 -21.45 -1.09
N SER A 29 -4.24 -20.89 -2.25
CA SER A 29 -3.53 -19.61 -2.30
C SER A 29 -4.50 -18.53 -1.84
N LEU A 30 -4.33 -18.10 -0.62
CA LEU A 30 -5.18 -17.16 0.08
C LEU A 30 -4.80 -15.73 -0.32
N ASN A 31 -5.78 -14.93 -0.68
CA ASN A 31 -5.67 -13.48 -0.66
C ASN A 31 -5.72 -13.06 0.81
N VAL A 32 -4.55 -13.15 1.47
CA VAL A 32 -4.41 -13.27 2.93
C VAL A 32 -4.88 -12.03 3.68
N ALA A 33 -4.85 -10.85 3.06
CA ALA A 33 -5.39 -9.66 3.70
C ALA A 33 -6.93 -9.72 3.83
N GLN A 34 -7.62 -10.27 2.82
CA GLN A 34 -9.07 -10.44 2.83
C GLN A 34 -9.50 -11.56 3.78
N ASP A 35 -8.79 -12.71 3.73
CA ASP A 35 -9.13 -13.85 4.58
C ASP A 35 -8.76 -13.64 6.04
N TYR A 36 -7.74 -12.81 6.32
CA TYR A 36 -7.41 -12.39 7.67
C TYR A 36 -8.50 -11.53 8.28
N ALA A 37 -8.98 -10.53 7.55
CA ALA A 37 -10.09 -9.69 7.99
C ALA A 37 -11.38 -10.51 8.22
N ALA A 38 -11.68 -11.47 7.33
CA ALA A 38 -12.82 -12.35 7.44
C ALA A 38 -12.69 -13.35 8.61
N ALA A 39 -11.53 -14.01 8.77
CA ALA A 39 -11.30 -15.00 9.82
C ALA A 39 -11.35 -14.38 11.23
N ILE A 40 -10.91 -13.13 11.40
CA ILE A 40 -11.00 -12.45 12.69
C ILE A 40 -12.42 -11.92 12.95
N ALA A 41 -13.14 -11.46 11.93
CA ALA A 41 -14.53 -11.03 12.06
C ALA A 41 -15.45 -12.21 12.48
N GLU A 42 -15.19 -13.42 11.97
CA GLU A 42 -15.88 -14.65 12.36
C GLU A 42 -15.57 -15.10 13.81
N GLN A 43 -14.33 -14.92 14.27
CA GLN A 43 -13.92 -15.37 15.61
C GLN A 43 -14.40 -14.46 16.75
N GLU A 44 -14.60 -13.16 16.51
CA GLU A 44 -14.89 -12.21 17.59
C GLU A 44 -16.36 -11.80 17.68
N GLY A 45 -17.25 -12.24 16.77
CA GLY A 45 -18.69 -11.92 16.84
C GLY A 45 -18.98 -10.40 16.90
N LEU A 46 -18.04 -9.61 16.42
CA LEU A 46 -18.11 -8.15 16.44
C LEU A 46 -19.11 -7.70 15.37
N GLY A 47 -20.34 -7.49 15.79
CA GLY A 47 -21.32 -6.71 15.03
C GLY A 47 -20.73 -5.34 14.67
N ASP A 48 -21.33 -4.69 13.67
CA ASP A 48 -20.99 -3.40 13.06
C ASP A 48 -20.49 -2.30 14.02
N VAL A 49 -19.26 -2.42 14.53
CA VAL A 49 -18.60 -1.35 15.29
C VAL A 49 -17.81 -0.50 14.27
N HIS A 50 -18.48 0.50 13.76
CA HIS A 50 -17.89 1.44 12.80
C HIS A 50 -17.04 2.48 13.53
N GLY A 51 -15.72 2.48 13.30
CA GLY A 51 -14.92 3.66 13.49
C GLY A 51 -15.24 4.66 12.36
N THR A 52 -15.61 5.88 12.70
CA THR A 52 -15.86 6.96 11.73
C THR A 52 -14.81 8.03 11.90
N PHE A 53 -14.18 8.41 10.79
CA PHE A 53 -13.37 9.59 10.67
C PHE A 53 -14.33 10.74 10.37
N GLY A 54 -14.49 11.68 11.32
CA GLY A 54 -15.48 12.75 11.25
C GLY A 54 -15.11 13.87 10.29
N ASP A 55 -15.67 15.05 10.51
CA ASP A 55 -15.30 16.26 9.75
C ASP A 55 -13.82 16.53 9.93
N VAL A 56 -13.14 16.83 8.81
CA VAL A 56 -11.69 16.93 8.75
C VAL A 56 -11.28 18.39 8.93
N ASP A 57 -10.40 18.64 9.91
CA ASP A 57 -9.61 19.86 9.98
C ASP A 57 -8.31 19.63 9.21
N ALA A 58 -8.03 20.49 8.24
CA ALA A 58 -6.92 20.39 7.32
C ALA A 58 -6.33 21.75 7.03
N GLU A 59 -5.07 21.77 6.59
CA GLU A 59 -4.45 22.95 6.01
C GLU A 59 -5.29 23.46 4.83
N THR A 60 -5.52 24.76 4.77
CA THR A 60 -6.27 25.37 3.68
C THR A 60 -5.50 25.31 2.36
N VAL A 61 -6.22 25.33 1.23
CA VAL A 61 -5.60 25.40 -0.11
C VAL A 61 -4.65 26.58 -0.25
N ASP A 62 -4.99 27.71 0.39
CA ASP A 62 -4.17 28.92 0.35
C ASP A 62 -2.85 28.77 1.13
N GLU A 63 -2.87 28.14 2.30
CA GLU A 63 -1.67 27.87 3.11
C GLU A 63 -0.77 26.86 2.39
N PHE A 64 -1.36 25.75 1.93
CA PHE A 64 -0.68 24.77 1.12
C PHE A 64 -0.06 25.40 -0.14
N GLY A 65 -0.80 26.27 -0.82
CA GLY A 65 -0.34 26.99 -2.00
C GLY A 65 0.91 27.85 -1.76
N LYS A 66 0.96 28.56 -0.61
CA LYS A 66 2.16 29.35 -0.23
C LYS A 66 3.38 28.46 -0.05
N ALA A 67 3.23 27.32 0.59
CA ALA A 67 4.31 26.34 0.77
C ALA A 67 4.79 25.77 -0.58
N ILE A 68 3.88 25.39 -1.47
CA ILE A 68 4.22 24.90 -2.82
C ILE A 68 5.01 25.95 -3.62
N LEU A 69 4.57 27.21 -3.61
CA LEU A 69 5.28 28.29 -4.31
C LEU A 69 6.69 28.46 -3.73
N ARG A 70 6.83 28.45 -2.41
CA ARG A 70 8.13 28.56 -1.75
C ARG A 70 9.05 27.38 -2.07
N ILE A 71 8.54 26.17 -2.13
CA ILE A 71 9.31 24.98 -2.55
C ILE A 71 9.81 25.14 -3.98
N ARG A 72 8.97 25.64 -4.89
CA ARG A 72 9.38 25.88 -6.29
C ARG A 72 10.49 26.92 -6.39
N GLU A 73 10.50 27.93 -5.52
CA GLU A 73 11.62 28.89 -5.43
C GLU A 73 12.92 28.20 -5.01
N PHE A 74 12.90 27.33 -4.00
CA PHE A 74 14.07 26.53 -3.60
C PHE A 74 14.57 25.63 -4.72
N ILE A 75 13.65 25.00 -5.48
CA ILE A 75 14.01 24.17 -6.63
C ILE A 75 14.64 25.04 -7.74
N ALA A 76 14.06 26.19 -8.05
CA ALA A 76 14.58 27.12 -9.05
C ALA A 76 15.96 27.68 -8.66
N ALA A 77 16.22 27.86 -7.38
CA ALA A 77 17.52 28.25 -6.84
C ALA A 77 18.57 27.14 -6.87
N GLY A 78 18.16 25.89 -7.14
CA GLY A 78 19.05 24.72 -7.15
C GLY A 78 19.32 24.11 -5.78
N ASP A 79 18.58 24.51 -4.76
CA ASP A 79 18.71 23.96 -3.40
C ASP A 79 18.28 22.50 -3.30
N THR A 80 17.28 22.10 -4.08
CA THR A 80 16.70 20.74 -4.07
C THR A 80 16.07 20.44 -5.42
N TYR A 81 15.89 19.14 -5.72
CA TYR A 81 15.18 18.69 -6.93
C TYR A 81 13.69 18.40 -6.64
N GLN A 82 13.39 17.97 -5.42
CA GLN A 82 12.05 17.61 -4.97
C GLN A 82 11.97 17.77 -3.47
N VAL A 83 10.82 18.23 -2.97
CA VAL A 83 10.47 18.25 -1.54
C VAL A 83 9.20 17.47 -1.32
N ASN A 84 9.21 16.49 -0.43
CA ASN A 84 7.98 15.84 0.01
C ASN A 84 7.33 16.71 1.12
N TYR A 85 6.38 17.55 0.70
CA TYR A 85 5.63 18.43 1.61
C TYR A 85 4.38 17.73 2.12
N THR A 86 4.08 17.92 3.40
CA THR A 86 3.00 17.20 4.08
C THR A 86 2.19 18.10 4.98
N PHE A 87 0.97 17.65 5.33
CA PHE A 87 0.15 18.25 6.38
C PHE A 87 -0.74 17.20 7.06
N PRO A 88 -1.15 17.42 8.32
CA PRO A 88 -2.05 16.51 9.01
C PRO A 88 -3.50 16.79 8.65
N LEU A 89 -4.28 15.73 8.50
CA LEU A 89 -5.73 15.74 8.58
C LEU A 89 -6.12 15.27 9.98
N VAL A 90 -6.90 16.06 10.70
CA VAL A 90 -7.34 15.73 12.05
C VAL A 90 -8.85 15.65 12.06
N ALA A 91 -9.39 14.62 12.67
CA ALA A 91 -10.82 14.44 12.80
C ALA A 91 -11.18 13.75 14.12
N THR A 92 -12.42 13.92 14.56
CA THR A 92 -12.93 13.14 15.68
C THR A 92 -13.03 11.67 15.31
N PHE A 93 -12.65 10.81 16.25
CA PHE A 93 -12.76 9.36 16.10
C PHE A 93 -13.68 8.78 17.15
N LYS A 94 -14.61 7.93 16.69
CA LYS A 94 -15.50 7.14 17.56
C LYS A 94 -15.54 5.71 17.06
N GLY A 95 -15.43 4.76 17.97
CA GLY A 95 -15.55 3.33 17.66
C GLY A 95 -14.28 2.55 18.02
N ASP A 96 -14.20 1.34 17.50
CA ASP A 96 -13.07 0.44 17.72
C ASP A 96 -12.00 0.62 16.64
N SER A 97 -10.80 1.02 17.07
CA SER A 97 -9.68 1.28 16.17
C SER A 97 -9.18 -0.01 15.47
N ARG A 98 -9.30 -1.17 16.12
CA ARG A 98 -8.88 -2.47 15.54
C ARG A 98 -9.83 -2.88 14.43
N SER A 99 -11.13 -2.73 14.59
CA SER A 99 -12.13 -2.97 13.55
C SER A 99 -11.96 -1.98 12.39
N TRP A 100 -11.66 -0.72 12.70
CA TRP A 100 -11.34 0.26 11.67
C TRP A 100 -10.08 -0.10 10.89
N PHE A 101 -9.00 -0.52 11.57
CA PHE A 101 -7.79 -1.00 10.91
C PHE A 101 -8.06 -2.14 9.92
N ARG A 102 -8.86 -3.14 10.32
CA ARG A 102 -9.25 -4.25 9.44
C ARG A 102 -9.97 -3.78 8.18
N ARG A 103 -10.92 -2.84 8.34
CA ARG A 103 -11.64 -2.24 7.21
C ARG A 103 -10.69 -1.48 6.27
N LEU A 104 -9.76 -0.70 6.83
CA LEU A 104 -8.77 0.03 6.05
C LEU A 104 -7.82 -0.92 5.29
N CYS A 105 -7.38 -2.01 5.91
CA CYS A 105 -6.58 -3.04 5.25
C CYS A 105 -7.33 -3.65 4.06
N LYS A 106 -8.63 -3.98 4.24
CA LYS A 106 -9.48 -4.51 3.17
C LYS A 106 -9.65 -3.49 2.04
N ALA A 107 -9.80 -2.20 2.36
CA ALA A 107 -9.99 -1.14 1.37
C ALA A 107 -8.74 -0.81 0.54
N GLN A 108 -7.55 -1.08 1.07
CA GLN A 108 -6.28 -0.69 0.41
C GLN A 108 -5.49 -1.86 -0.17
N GLY A 109 -5.66 -3.09 0.33
CA GLY A 109 -4.84 -4.23 -0.09
C GLY A 109 -3.33 -3.99 0.07
N ALA A 110 -2.92 -3.18 1.05
CA ALA A 110 -1.53 -2.76 1.18
C ALA A 110 -0.64 -3.87 1.77
N ALA A 111 0.62 -3.88 1.34
CA ALA A 111 1.55 -4.97 1.60
C ALA A 111 2.14 -4.98 3.03
N TYR A 112 2.30 -3.80 3.65
CA TYR A 112 3.06 -3.65 4.91
C TYR A 112 2.18 -3.03 5.99
N CYS A 113 1.05 -3.71 6.29
CA CYS A 113 0.12 -3.27 7.33
C CYS A 113 0.66 -3.60 8.72
N ALA A 114 0.40 -2.70 9.68
CA ALA A 114 0.77 -2.89 11.07
C ALA A 114 -0.21 -2.17 12.01
N TYR A 115 -0.61 -2.83 13.09
CA TYR A 115 -1.43 -2.26 14.14
C TYR A 115 -0.66 -2.30 15.47
N PHE A 116 -0.56 -1.15 16.13
CA PHE A 116 0.04 -1.05 17.46
C PHE A 116 -0.96 -0.44 18.42
N ASP A 117 -1.17 -1.10 19.54
CA ASP A 117 -1.93 -0.58 20.68
C ASP A 117 -0.94 -0.24 21.81
N LEU A 118 -0.77 1.05 22.04
CA LEU A 118 0.10 1.59 23.09
C LEU A 118 -0.70 2.16 24.26
N GLY A 119 -1.94 1.72 24.44
CA GLY A 119 -2.87 2.24 25.43
C GLY A 119 -3.53 3.53 24.92
N ARG A 120 -3.03 4.70 25.31
CA ARG A 120 -3.58 5.97 24.85
C ARG A 120 -3.54 6.11 23.33
N TYR A 121 -2.45 5.70 22.69
CA TYR A 121 -2.28 5.84 21.24
C TYR A 121 -2.43 4.50 20.56
N GLN A 122 -3.26 4.46 19.51
CA GLN A 122 -3.33 3.34 18.59
C GLN A 122 -2.82 3.79 17.22
N ILE A 123 -1.92 2.99 16.63
CA ILE A 123 -1.31 3.29 15.34
C ILE A 123 -1.81 2.27 14.32
N LEU A 124 -2.47 2.76 13.29
CA LEU A 124 -3.06 1.98 12.19
C LEU A 124 -2.27 2.29 10.93
N SER A 125 -1.30 1.47 10.58
CA SER A 125 -0.48 1.67 9.39
C SER A 125 -0.93 0.73 8.27
N ILE A 126 -1.35 1.30 7.15
CA ILE A 126 -1.78 0.56 5.95
C ILE A 126 -0.79 0.91 4.83
N SER A 127 0.49 0.75 5.13
CA SER A 127 1.55 1.19 4.23
C SER A 127 1.73 0.27 3.04
N PRO A 128 1.80 0.81 1.81
CA PRO A 128 2.17 0.05 0.63
C PRO A 128 3.69 -0.03 0.42
N GLU A 129 4.50 0.74 1.17
CA GLU A 129 5.91 0.95 0.84
C GLU A 129 6.85 0.28 1.83
N LEU A 130 7.80 -0.51 1.29
CA LEU A 130 8.89 -1.09 2.05
C LEU A 130 10.00 -0.05 2.25
N PHE A 131 10.30 0.28 3.50
CA PHE A 131 11.48 1.06 3.83
C PHE A 131 12.75 0.21 3.66
N PHE A 132 12.86 -0.86 4.41
CA PHE A 132 13.83 -1.92 4.14
C PHE A 132 13.42 -3.25 4.78
N GLU A 133 13.95 -4.32 4.22
CA GLU A 133 13.96 -5.67 4.75
C GLU A 133 15.40 -6.11 4.89
N GLN A 134 15.70 -6.76 6.01
CA GLN A 134 17.02 -7.33 6.26
C GLN A 134 16.90 -8.82 6.52
N GLU A 135 17.70 -9.63 5.85
CA GLU A 135 17.85 -11.06 6.09
C GLU A 135 19.34 -11.40 6.18
N GLY A 136 19.80 -11.70 7.39
CA GLY A 136 21.22 -11.83 7.65
C GLY A 136 21.97 -10.55 7.30
N ARG A 137 22.87 -10.63 6.33
CA ARG A 137 23.61 -9.46 5.81
C ARG A 137 23.01 -8.85 4.54
N THR A 138 22.01 -9.45 3.97
CA THR A 138 21.31 -8.88 2.80
C THR A 138 20.29 -7.86 3.29
N ILE A 139 20.35 -6.66 2.73
CA ILE A 139 19.37 -5.60 2.92
C ILE A 139 18.74 -5.23 1.60
N ARG A 140 17.42 -5.04 1.59
CA ARG A 140 16.63 -4.67 0.41
C ARG A 140 15.77 -3.47 0.72
N THR A 141 15.66 -2.54 -0.23
CA THR A 141 14.69 -1.43 -0.21
C THR A 141 13.85 -1.47 -1.47
N ARG A 142 12.60 -0.97 -1.36
CA ARG A 142 11.67 -1.02 -2.50
C ARG A 142 10.85 0.26 -2.58
N PRO A 143 11.45 1.34 -3.11
CA PRO A 143 10.74 2.58 -3.31
C PRO A 143 9.66 2.45 -4.37
N MET A 144 8.61 3.28 -4.23
CA MET A 144 7.52 3.36 -5.18
C MET A 144 7.29 4.80 -5.61
N LYS A 145 7.33 5.02 -6.94
CA LYS A 145 7.03 6.30 -7.59
C LYS A 145 6.37 6.03 -8.94
N GLY A 146 5.34 6.78 -9.23
CA GLY A 146 4.50 6.57 -10.40
C GLY A 146 3.28 5.72 -10.06
N THR A 147 2.10 6.32 -10.20
CA THR A 147 0.82 5.69 -9.87
C THR A 147 -0.20 6.04 -10.95
N ILE A 148 -0.97 5.06 -11.39
CA ILE A 148 -2.11 5.27 -12.27
C ILE A 148 -3.29 4.42 -11.80
N ARG A 149 -4.53 4.91 -11.99
CA ARG A 149 -5.73 4.16 -11.65
C ARG A 149 -5.82 2.87 -12.47
N ARG A 150 -6.53 1.88 -11.96
CA ARG A 150 -6.94 0.71 -12.73
C ARG A 150 -7.89 1.10 -13.87
N GLY A 151 -7.84 0.36 -14.94
CA GLY A 151 -8.86 0.44 -15.98
C GLY A 151 -10.19 -0.14 -15.48
N ARG A 152 -11.30 0.17 -16.16
CA ARG A 152 -12.64 -0.33 -15.81
C ARG A 152 -12.91 -1.75 -16.36
N TRP A 153 -12.10 -2.19 -17.30
CA TRP A 153 -12.12 -3.52 -17.93
C TRP A 153 -10.70 -3.92 -18.35
N PRO A 154 -10.44 -5.20 -18.64
CA PRO A 154 -9.07 -5.70 -18.86
C PRO A 154 -8.24 -4.95 -19.88
N ASP A 155 -8.82 -4.59 -21.05
CA ASP A 155 -8.08 -3.87 -22.11
C ASP A 155 -7.74 -2.43 -21.72
N GLU A 156 -8.63 -1.74 -20.99
CA GLU A 156 -8.34 -0.40 -20.45
C GLU A 156 -7.26 -0.51 -19.35
N ASP A 157 -7.34 -1.54 -18.53
CA ASP A 157 -6.39 -1.78 -17.45
C ASP A 157 -4.97 -2.03 -17.96
N MET A 158 -4.84 -2.81 -19.02
CA MET A 158 -3.56 -3.03 -19.70
C MET A 158 -2.99 -1.73 -20.29
N ARG A 159 -3.85 -0.92 -20.95
CA ARG A 159 -3.43 0.41 -21.46
C ARG A 159 -2.98 1.36 -20.35
N MET A 160 -3.64 1.33 -19.18
CA MET A 160 -3.19 2.13 -18.04
C MET A 160 -1.81 1.68 -17.55
N ALA A 161 -1.58 0.38 -17.46
CA ALA A 161 -0.27 -0.16 -17.09
C ALA A 161 0.82 0.24 -18.11
N GLU A 162 0.55 0.12 -19.40
CA GLU A 162 1.45 0.55 -20.48
C GLU A 162 1.73 2.05 -20.41
N GLN A 163 0.70 2.87 -20.21
CA GLN A 163 0.85 4.32 -20.05
C GLN A 163 1.77 4.68 -18.88
N LEU A 164 1.64 3.97 -17.74
CA LEU A 164 2.54 4.17 -16.60
C LEU A 164 3.97 3.72 -16.94
N ALA A 165 4.13 2.56 -17.59
CA ALA A 165 5.43 2.05 -17.98
C ALA A 165 6.19 3.04 -18.89
N ASP A 166 5.49 3.70 -19.81
CA ASP A 166 6.05 4.61 -20.79
C ASP A 166 6.17 6.06 -20.30
N SER A 167 5.68 6.36 -19.09
CA SER A 167 5.73 7.70 -18.50
C SER A 167 7.18 8.14 -18.22
N ALA A 168 7.70 9.02 -19.02
CA ALA A 168 9.05 9.57 -18.83
C ALA A 168 9.18 10.32 -17.49
N LYS A 169 8.14 11.01 -17.05
CA LYS A 169 8.10 11.71 -15.76
C LYS A 169 8.21 10.73 -14.60
N ASP A 170 7.32 9.71 -14.54
CA ASP A 170 7.29 8.75 -13.44
C ASP A 170 8.59 7.94 -13.36
N ARG A 171 9.17 7.58 -14.51
CA ARG A 171 10.47 6.92 -14.57
C ARG A 171 11.62 7.81 -14.06
N ALA A 172 11.61 9.10 -14.40
CA ALA A 172 12.63 10.04 -13.92
C ALA A 172 12.55 10.22 -12.40
N GLU A 173 11.34 10.39 -11.84
CA GLU A 173 11.13 10.48 -10.40
C GLU A 173 11.54 9.18 -9.69
N ASN A 174 11.22 8.03 -10.26
CA ASN A 174 11.61 6.72 -9.72
C ASN A 174 13.14 6.56 -9.68
N VAL A 175 13.85 6.88 -10.78
CA VAL A 175 15.31 6.84 -10.84
C VAL A 175 15.96 7.76 -9.81
N MET A 176 15.42 8.95 -9.60
CA MET A 176 15.94 9.90 -8.61
C MET A 176 15.89 9.30 -7.19
N ILE A 177 14.79 8.63 -6.82
CA ILE A 177 14.67 7.97 -5.52
C ILE A 177 15.55 6.71 -5.45
N VAL A 178 15.66 5.95 -6.52
CA VAL A 178 16.58 4.80 -6.59
C VAL A 178 18.02 5.26 -6.32
N ASP A 179 18.49 6.34 -6.95
CA ASP A 179 19.84 6.86 -6.74
C ASP A 179 20.05 7.37 -5.32
N LEU A 180 19.06 8.02 -4.73
CA LEU A 180 19.10 8.45 -3.33
C LEU A 180 19.26 7.26 -2.38
N LEU A 181 18.47 6.19 -2.57
CA LEU A 181 18.54 4.99 -1.74
C LEU A 181 19.81 4.17 -1.99
N ARG A 182 20.33 4.14 -3.21
CA ARG A 182 21.64 3.56 -3.51
C ARG A 182 22.75 4.27 -2.74
N ASN A 183 22.71 5.60 -2.67
CA ASN A 183 23.65 6.38 -1.86
C ASN A 183 23.52 6.06 -0.37
N ASP A 184 22.30 5.98 0.16
CA ASP A 184 22.05 5.65 1.55
C ASP A 184 22.55 4.24 1.91
N LEU A 185 22.21 3.24 1.10
CA LEU A 185 22.69 1.87 1.25
C LEU A 185 24.23 1.78 1.14
N GLY A 186 24.83 2.56 0.24
CA GLY A 186 26.28 2.60 0.07
C GLY A 186 27.06 2.97 1.32
N ARG A 187 26.43 3.67 2.27
CA ARG A 187 27.04 4.05 3.57
C ARG A 187 27.18 2.89 4.54
N VAL A 188 26.38 1.85 4.39
CA VAL A 188 26.33 0.67 5.28
C VAL A 188 26.75 -0.63 4.59
N ALA A 189 26.82 -0.63 3.27
CA ALA A 189 27.07 -1.80 2.45
C ALA A 189 28.57 -2.05 2.21
N VAL A 190 28.89 -3.28 1.85
CA VAL A 190 30.19 -3.65 1.29
C VAL A 190 30.36 -2.88 -0.04
N PRO A 191 31.50 -2.19 -0.28
CA PRO A 191 31.74 -1.50 -1.53
C PRO A 191 31.50 -2.39 -2.76
N GLY A 192 30.73 -1.88 -3.74
CA GLY A 192 30.36 -2.61 -4.94
C GLY A 192 29.23 -3.63 -4.82
N SER A 193 28.66 -3.83 -3.61
CA SER A 193 27.54 -4.77 -3.40
C SER A 193 26.16 -4.18 -3.66
N VAL A 194 26.03 -2.85 -3.73
CA VAL A 194 24.74 -2.19 -4.02
C VAL A 194 24.34 -2.42 -5.45
N LYS A 195 23.19 -3.07 -5.65
CA LYS A 195 22.66 -3.42 -6.98
C LYS A 195 21.19 -3.03 -7.09
N VAL A 196 20.79 -2.53 -8.24
CA VAL A 196 19.38 -2.42 -8.61
C VAL A 196 18.99 -3.74 -9.25
N THR A 197 18.19 -4.52 -8.56
CA THR A 197 17.78 -5.87 -8.99
C THR A 197 16.52 -5.85 -9.84
N SER A 198 15.69 -4.82 -9.68
CA SER A 198 14.53 -4.54 -10.53
C SER A 198 14.34 -3.03 -10.69
N LEU A 199 13.98 -2.58 -11.89
CA LEU A 199 13.74 -1.18 -12.21
C LEU A 199 12.44 -1.05 -12.99
N PHE A 200 11.55 -0.13 -12.55
CA PHE A 200 10.27 0.17 -13.18
C PHE A 200 9.31 -1.02 -13.26
N GLU A 201 9.33 -1.89 -12.26
CA GLU A 201 8.37 -2.98 -12.15
C GLU A 201 6.96 -2.44 -11.87
N LEU A 202 5.97 -2.95 -12.60
CA LEU A 202 4.58 -2.56 -12.39
C LEU A 202 3.89 -3.55 -11.46
N GLU A 203 3.38 -3.04 -10.34
CA GLU A 203 2.59 -3.81 -9.39
C GLU A 203 1.12 -3.46 -9.49
N ARG A 204 0.32 -4.50 -9.57
CA ARG A 204 -1.13 -4.37 -9.61
C ARG A 204 -1.71 -4.41 -8.20
N TYR A 205 -2.33 -3.30 -7.79
CA TYR A 205 -3.17 -3.22 -6.59
C TYR A 205 -4.66 -3.25 -6.99
N GLU A 206 -5.56 -3.34 -6.03
CA GLU A 206 -7.00 -3.40 -6.31
C GLU A 206 -7.51 -2.17 -7.06
N THR A 207 -7.03 -0.98 -6.69
CA THR A 207 -7.51 0.31 -7.20
C THR A 207 -6.55 1.02 -8.15
N LEU A 208 -5.28 0.59 -8.20
CA LEU A 208 -4.25 1.30 -8.95
C LEU A 208 -3.13 0.36 -9.45
N TRP A 209 -2.36 0.84 -10.43
CA TRP A 209 -1.04 0.35 -10.78
C TRP A 209 0.01 1.23 -10.13
N GLN A 210 1.07 0.62 -9.65
CA GLN A 210 2.18 1.29 -8.99
C GLN A 210 3.50 0.88 -9.63
N MET A 211 4.36 1.86 -9.92
CA MET A 211 5.72 1.59 -10.39
C MET A 211 6.67 1.48 -9.19
N THR A 212 7.41 0.39 -9.11
CA THR A 212 8.38 0.10 -8.05
C THR A 212 9.74 -0.21 -8.63
N SER A 213 10.77 -0.07 -7.81
CA SER A 213 12.13 -0.53 -8.12
C SER A 213 12.72 -1.20 -6.88
N THR A 214 13.64 -2.14 -7.08
CA THR A 214 14.25 -2.88 -5.98
C THR A 214 15.75 -2.66 -5.95
N ILE A 215 16.28 -2.29 -4.79
CA ILE A 215 17.70 -2.12 -4.56
C ILE A 215 18.11 -3.08 -3.44
N GLU A 216 19.17 -3.84 -3.67
CA GLU A 216 19.74 -4.77 -2.71
C GLU A 216 21.21 -4.45 -2.44
N ALA A 217 21.65 -4.76 -1.23
CA ALA A 217 23.05 -4.62 -0.84
C ALA A 217 23.43 -5.66 0.20
N THR A 218 24.74 -5.89 0.35
CA THR A 218 25.30 -6.71 1.43
C THR A 218 25.87 -5.79 2.50
N LEU A 219 25.35 -5.84 3.72
CA LEU A 219 25.85 -5.06 4.86
C LEU A 219 27.30 -5.44 5.20
N ARG A 220 28.11 -4.46 5.58
CA ARG A 220 29.43 -4.73 6.17
C ARG A 220 29.27 -5.50 7.48
N THR A 221 30.30 -6.23 7.90
CA THR A 221 30.28 -7.06 9.12
C THR A 221 30.32 -6.25 10.41
N ASP A 222 30.79 -5.01 10.33
CA ASP A 222 30.90 -4.07 11.45
C ASP A 222 29.64 -3.21 11.64
N VAL A 223 28.63 -3.32 10.75
CA VAL A 223 27.39 -2.53 10.79
C VAL A 223 26.31 -3.26 11.55
N GLY A 224 25.84 -2.65 12.64
CA GLY A 224 24.66 -3.11 13.38
C GLY A 224 23.38 -2.41 12.96
N PHE A 225 22.24 -2.91 13.44
CA PHE A 225 20.92 -2.38 13.15
C PHE A 225 20.79 -0.87 13.44
N SER A 226 21.34 -0.40 14.55
CA SER A 226 21.28 1.03 14.91
C SER A 226 21.99 1.91 13.87
N GLU A 227 23.09 1.41 13.29
CA GLU A 227 23.81 2.13 12.24
C GLU A 227 23.03 2.11 10.92
N VAL A 228 22.40 0.98 10.57
CA VAL A 228 21.48 0.91 9.41
C VAL A 228 20.41 1.98 9.55
N MET A 229 19.72 2.04 10.70
CA MET A 229 18.71 3.05 10.97
C MET A 229 19.27 4.47 10.87
N ALA A 230 20.41 4.76 11.48
CA ALA A 230 21.00 6.10 11.49
C ALA A 230 21.40 6.60 10.08
N LYS A 231 21.72 5.68 9.15
CA LYS A 231 22.14 6.06 7.78
C LYS A 231 20.98 6.08 6.78
N LEU A 232 19.98 5.23 6.94
CA LEU A 232 18.87 5.13 6.02
C LEU A 232 17.72 6.07 6.40
N PHE A 233 17.44 6.23 7.70
CA PHE A 233 16.34 7.03 8.20
C PHE A 233 16.63 8.56 8.17
N PRO A 234 15.61 9.39 7.83
CA PRO A 234 14.32 9.02 7.28
C PRO A 234 14.43 8.52 5.82
N CYS A 235 13.38 7.81 5.34
CA CYS A 235 13.36 7.30 3.98
C CYS A 235 13.47 8.45 2.96
N GLY A 236 14.23 8.23 1.89
CA GLY A 236 14.41 9.23 0.83
C GLY A 236 13.12 9.58 0.10
N SER A 237 12.22 8.61 -0.09
CA SER A 237 10.96 8.79 -0.81
C SER A 237 10.00 9.78 -0.15
N ILE A 238 10.12 9.98 1.17
CA ILE A 238 9.26 10.88 1.97
C ILE A 238 9.99 12.14 2.44
N THR A 239 11.19 12.40 1.92
CA THR A 239 11.98 13.61 2.17
C THR A 239 12.21 14.36 0.86
N GLY A 240 13.19 13.97 0.09
CA GLY A 240 13.58 14.52 -1.19
C GLY A 240 15.09 14.51 -1.39
N ALA A 241 15.56 15.14 -2.46
CA ALA A 241 16.96 15.09 -2.88
C ALA A 241 17.52 16.51 -3.17
N PRO A 242 18.67 16.87 -2.58
CA PRO A 242 19.51 16.17 -1.59
C PRO A 242 18.84 16.08 -0.20
N LYS A 243 18.94 14.89 0.47
CA LYS A 243 18.16 14.59 1.69
C LYS A 243 18.33 15.65 2.81
N ILE A 244 19.56 15.99 3.17
CA ILE A 244 19.84 16.91 4.31
C ILE A 244 19.23 18.28 4.02
N ARG A 245 19.52 18.85 2.85
CA ARG A 245 19.01 20.18 2.50
C ARG A 245 17.49 20.20 2.42
N THR A 246 16.90 19.14 1.88
CA THR A 246 15.45 19.02 1.80
C THR A 246 14.79 18.92 3.19
N MET A 247 15.43 18.21 4.13
CA MET A 247 14.93 18.15 5.53
C MET A 247 14.98 19.51 6.22
N GLU A 248 15.99 20.35 5.92
CA GLU A 248 16.03 21.74 6.42
C GLU A 248 14.86 22.56 5.87
N ILE A 249 14.58 22.44 4.56
CA ILE A 249 13.45 23.11 3.91
C ILE A 249 12.11 22.64 4.50
N ILE A 250 11.94 21.32 4.69
CA ILE A 250 10.74 20.77 5.33
C ILE A 250 10.54 21.37 6.73
N ARG A 251 11.60 21.45 7.53
CA ARG A 251 11.56 22.05 8.87
C ARG A 251 11.20 23.56 8.84
N GLU A 252 11.61 24.27 7.80
CA GLU A 252 11.25 25.69 7.62
C GLU A 252 9.77 25.87 7.28
N LEU A 253 9.21 24.94 6.47
CA LEU A 253 7.89 25.11 5.89
C LEU A 253 6.76 24.43 6.68
N GLU A 254 7.04 23.30 7.33
CA GLU A 254 6.03 22.56 8.11
C GLU A 254 6.00 23.07 9.57
N PRO A 255 4.92 23.75 10.01
CA PRO A 255 4.83 24.31 11.37
C PRO A 255 4.50 23.25 12.45
N PHE A 256 4.41 21.99 12.10
CA PHE A 256 4.03 20.87 12.97
C PHE A 256 5.06 19.74 12.92
N HIS A 257 4.93 18.80 13.84
CA HIS A 257 5.72 17.57 13.83
C HIS A 257 4.96 16.45 13.11
N ARG A 258 5.62 15.77 12.17
CA ARG A 258 5.04 14.62 11.44
C ARG A 258 4.69 13.43 12.33
N GLY A 259 5.33 13.31 13.51
CA GLY A 259 5.10 12.22 14.46
C GLY A 259 5.45 10.85 13.87
N VAL A 260 4.51 9.93 13.92
CA VAL A 260 4.65 8.57 13.35
C VAL A 260 4.59 8.61 11.81
N TYR A 261 3.81 9.52 11.26
CA TYR A 261 3.69 9.68 9.81
C TYR A 261 5.05 9.98 9.18
N THR A 262 5.36 9.38 8.06
CA THR A 262 6.68 9.39 7.39
C THR A 262 7.84 8.80 8.21
N GLY A 263 7.53 8.21 9.36
CA GLY A 263 8.47 7.41 10.13
C GLY A 263 8.62 6.00 9.56
N THR A 264 8.86 5.05 10.44
CA THR A 264 8.95 3.62 10.07
C THR A 264 8.37 2.75 11.17
N LEU A 265 7.66 1.72 10.77
CA LEU A 265 7.11 0.69 11.66
C LEU A 265 7.55 -0.67 11.15
N GLY A 266 7.91 -1.55 12.09
CA GLY A 266 8.39 -2.86 11.71
C GLY A 266 8.78 -3.68 12.92
N PHE A 267 9.48 -4.78 12.67
CA PHE A 267 9.99 -5.64 13.71
C PHE A 267 11.40 -6.15 13.37
N LEU A 268 12.14 -6.49 14.42
CA LEU A 268 13.43 -7.13 14.35
C LEU A 268 13.36 -8.47 15.09
N ARG A 269 13.79 -9.54 14.44
CA ARG A 269 13.85 -10.89 15.04
C ARG A 269 15.21 -11.17 15.66
N PRO A 270 15.30 -12.10 16.63
CA PRO A 270 16.56 -12.68 17.04
C PRO A 270 17.32 -13.22 15.81
N GLY A 271 18.60 -12.86 15.70
CA GLY A 271 19.41 -13.20 14.52
C GLY A 271 19.51 -12.09 13.48
N GLY A 272 18.85 -10.91 13.72
CA GLY A 272 19.04 -9.69 12.93
C GLY A 272 18.21 -9.61 11.64
N SER A 273 17.29 -10.54 11.41
CA SER A 273 16.31 -10.37 10.33
C SER A 273 15.15 -9.46 10.76
N GLY A 274 14.66 -8.63 9.84
CA GLY A 274 13.58 -7.70 10.14
C GLY A 274 13.01 -7.05 8.90
N ILE A 275 11.82 -6.48 9.04
CA ILE A 275 11.13 -5.77 7.98
C ILE A 275 10.54 -4.48 8.54
N PHE A 276 10.68 -3.39 7.78
CA PHE A 276 10.27 -2.05 8.17
C PHE A 276 9.58 -1.36 7.01
N ASN A 277 8.41 -0.79 7.25
CA ASN A 277 7.67 -0.01 6.26
C ASN A 277 8.05 1.49 6.34
N VAL A 278 7.67 2.24 5.32
CA VAL A 278 7.54 3.70 5.41
C VAL A 278 6.16 3.99 5.98
N ALA A 279 6.06 4.65 7.13
CA ALA A 279 4.78 4.90 7.80
C ALA A 279 3.95 5.98 7.08
N ILE A 280 3.56 5.70 5.84
CA ILE A 280 2.55 6.43 5.06
C ILE A 280 1.22 5.69 5.11
N ARG A 281 0.12 6.35 4.75
CA ARG A 281 -1.24 5.81 4.94
C ARG A 281 -1.44 5.26 6.36
N THR A 282 -0.97 6.05 7.32
CA THR A 282 -0.93 5.68 8.74
C THR A 282 -1.77 6.66 9.54
N VAL A 283 -2.70 6.12 10.32
CA VAL A 283 -3.54 6.86 11.25
C VAL A 283 -2.98 6.70 12.65
N VAL A 284 -2.97 7.76 13.41
CA VAL A 284 -2.73 7.75 14.86
C VAL A 284 -4.01 8.17 15.58
N VAL A 285 -4.56 7.25 16.39
CA VAL A 285 -5.72 7.54 17.23
C VAL A 285 -5.26 7.87 18.64
N ASP A 286 -5.65 9.01 19.16
CA ASP A 286 -5.56 9.37 20.58
C ASP A 286 -6.87 8.98 21.25
N ALA A 287 -6.88 7.86 21.98
CA ALA A 287 -8.07 7.33 22.62
C ALA A 287 -8.60 8.20 23.76
N GLU A 288 -7.73 8.99 24.41
CA GLU A 288 -8.14 9.90 25.48
C GLU A 288 -8.83 11.14 24.93
N GLN A 289 -8.35 11.66 23.81
CA GLN A 289 -8.92 12.83 23.16
C GLN A 289 -10.06 12.51 22.20
N GLY A 290 -10.17 11.23 21.76
CA GLY A 290 -11.12 10.85 20.73
C GLY A 290 -10.81 11.47 19.39
N LEU A 291 -9.53 11.65 19.07
CA LEU A 291 -9.03 12.23 17.84
C LEU A 291 -8.27 11.20 17.01
N ALA A 292 -8.38 11.30 15.71
CA ALA A 292 -7.55 10.58 14.76
C ALA A 292 -6.80 11.57 13.87
N THR A 293 -5.49 11.35 13.74
CA THR A 293 -4.61 12.15 12.89
C THR A 293 -4.10 11.29 11.74
N PHE A 294 -4.22 11.79 10.53
CA PHE A 294 -3.74 11.15 9.31
C PHE A 294 -2.88 12.13 8.51
N GLY A 295 -1.63 11.80 8.29
CA GLY A 295 -0.74 12.61 7.48
C GLY A 295 -0.97 12.38 5.99
N VAL A 296 -1.00 13.46 5.21
CA VAL A 296 -1.04 13.45 3.75
C VAL A 296 0.06 14.33 3.19
N GLY A 297 0.44 14.12 1.93
CA GLY A 297 1.44 14.92 1.26
C GLY A 297 1.86 14.33 -0.08
N GLY A 298 2.74 15.04 -0.75
CA GLY A 298 3.25 14.67 -2.06
C GLY A 298 4.66 15.18 -2.33
N GLY A 299 5.29 14.62 -3.34
CA GLY A 299 6.61 15.06 -3.81
C GLY A 299 6.48 16.25 -4.75
N ILE A 300 6.74 17.43 -4.25
CA ILE A 300 6.64 18.68 -5.01
C ILE A 300 7.88 18.85 -5.88
N THR A 301 7.65 19.02 -7.16
CA THR A 301 8.65 19.30 -8.19
C THR A 301 8.44 20.69 -8.79
N TYR A 302 9.31 21.10 -9.70
CA TYR A 302 9.18 22.41 -10.35
C TYR A 302 7.87 22.59 -11.13
N ASP A 303 7.37 21.49 -11.73
CA ASP A 303 6.15 21.48 -12.56
C ASP A 303 4.86 21.22 -11.74
N SER A 304 4.97 21.05 -10.41
CA SER A 304 3.81 20.86 -9.54
C SER A 304 2.92 22.10 -9.50
N THR A 305 1.59 21.89 -9.56
CA THR A 305 0.58 22.95 -9.37
C THR A 305 -0.18 22.71 -8.07
N VAL A 306 -0.58 23.81 -7.42
CA VAL A 306 -1.22 23.79 -6.10
C VAL A 306 -2.46 22.89 -6.12
N GLU A 307 -3.34 23.08 -7.10
CA GLU A 307 -4.62 22.38 -7.19
C GLU A 307 -4.42 20.88 -7.35
N ARG A 308 -3.51 20.45 -8.24
CA ARG A 308 -3.26 19.03 -8.51
C ARG A 308 -2.66 18.32 -7.30
N GLU A 309 -1.68 18.95 -6.65
CA GLU A 309 -1.02 18.35 -5.49
C GLU A 309 -1.95 18.29 -4.27
N TYR A 310 -2.79 19.32 -4.08
CA TYR A 310 -3.78 19.31 -3.01
C TYR A 310 -4.87 18.26 -3.25
N ASP A 311 -5.42 18.19 -4.48
CA ASP A 311 -6.38 17.16 -4.85
C ASP A 311 -5.80 15.75 -4.67
N GLU A 312 -4.52 15.55 -5.02
CA GLU A 312 -3.84 14.27 -4.79
C GLU A 312 -3.77 13.91 -3.30
N CYS A 313 -3.52 14.87 -2.42
CA CYS A 313 -3.56 14.67 -0.97
C CYS A 313 -4.95 14.23 -0.49
N LEU A 314 -6.01 14.88 -0.98
CA LEU A 314 -7.39 14.51 -0.65
C LEU A 314 -7.75 13.11 -1.17
N VAL A 315 -7.36 12.78 -2.40
CA VAL A 315 -7.55 11.43 -2.96
C VAL A 315 -6.82 10.37 -2.12
N LYS A 316 -5.61 10.67 -1.63
CA LYS A 316 -4.88 9.76 -0.75
C LYS A 316 -5.57 9.49 0.59
N SER A 317 -6.45 10.38 1.05
CA SER A 317 -7.22 10.21 2.30
C SER A 317 -8.59 9.56 2.08
N SER A 318 -9.08 9.47 0.86
CA SER A 318 -10.45 9.03 0.55
C SER A 318 -10.79 7.63 1.06
N PHE A 319 -9.80 6.74 1.18
CA PHE A 319 -10.00 5.38 1.67
C PHE A 319 -10.38 5.32 3.15
N LEU A 320 -10.10 6.34 3.95
CA LEU A 320 -10.44 6.40 5.38
C LEU A 320 -11.94 6.23 5.61
N ASN A 321 -12.76 6.74 4.67
CA ASN A 321 -14.20 6.69 4.70
C ASN A 321 -14.82 5.77 3.64
N SER A 322 -13.98 5.05 2.86
CA SER A 322 -14.50 4.16 1.82
C SER A 322 -15.28 2.99 2.43
N LYS A 323 -16.45 2.73 1.86
CA LYS A 323 -17.23 1.52 2.15
C LYS A 323 -16.79 0.44 1.18
N THR A 324 -16.29 -0.66 1.69
CA THR A 324 -16.06 -1.85 0.85
C THR A 324 -17.40 -2.43 0.49
N VAL A 325 -17.72 -2.46 -0.80
CA VAL A 325 -18.93 -3.13 -1.30
C VAL A 325 -18.57 -4.60 -1.52
N GLU A 326 -19.22 -5.49 -0.80
CA GLU A 326 -19.12 -6.92 -1.07
C GLU A 326 -19.99 -7.26 -2.27
N PHE A 327 -19.44 -8.00 -3.22
CA PHE A 327 -20.15 -8.43 -4.42
C PHE A 327 -19.64 -9.79 -4.87
N GLU A 328 -20.44 -10.46 -5.70
CA GLU A 328 -20.12 -11.74 -6.31
C GLU A 328 -20.11 -11.60 -7.83
N LEU A 329 -19.43 -12.51 -8.51
CA LEU A 329 -19.48 -12.58 -9.97
C LEU A 329 -20.71 -13.37 -10.39
N LEU A 330 -21.50 -12.79 -11.31
CA LEU A 330 -22.71 -13.39 -11.84
C LEU A 330 -22.57 -13.60 -13.34
N GLU A 331 -22.92 -14.79 -13.80
CA GLU A 331 -23.14 -15.11 -15.22
C GLU A 331 -24.53 -15.69 -15.43
N SER A 332 -25.14 -15.32 -16.56
CA SER A 332 -26.43 -15.86 -17.00
C SER A 332 -26.22 -16.58 -18.31
N LEU A 333 -26.54 -17.89 -18.35
CA LEU A 333 -26.39 -18.72 -19.52
C LEU A 333 -27.76 -19.24 -19.96
N LEU A 334 -27.99 -19.28 -21.28
CA LEU A 334 -29.15 -19.94 -21.84
C LEU A 334 -28.86 -21.43 -21.95
N LEU A 335 -29.69 -22.26 -21.34
CA LEU A 335 -29.71 -23.69 -21.52
C LEU A 335 -30.89 -24.04 -22.45
N ASP A 336 -30.60 -24.64 -23.60
CA ASP A 336 -31.57 -25.06 -24.60
C ASP A 336 -31.32 -26.54 -24.95
N GLU A 337 -32.27 -27.39 -24.63
CA GLU A 337 -32.21 -28.86 -24.85
C GLU A 337 -30.85 -29.46 -24.42
N SER A 338 -30.50 -29.33 -23.16
CA SER A 338 -29.26 -29.81 -22.53
C SER A 338 -27.97 -29.16 -23.06
N ARG A 339 -28.04 -28.08 -23.82
CA ARG A 339 -26.85 -27.35 -24.32
C ARG A 339 -26.84 -25.90 -23.87
N PHE A 340 -25.73 -25.53 -23.27
CA PHE A 340 -25.52 -24.11 -22.94
C PHE A 340 -25.08 -23.32 -24.17
N PHE A 341 -25.79 -22.25 -24.44
CA PHE A 341 -25.45 -21.34 -25.53
C PHE A 341 -24.19 -20.53 -25.16
N LEU A 342 -23.16 -20.64 -26.00
CA LEU A 342 -21.88 -19.93 -25.83
C LEU A 342 -21.19 -20.15 -24.47
N ALA A 343 -21.33 -21.35 -23.88
CA ALA A 343 -20.75 -21.67 -22.55
C ALA A 343 -19.28 -21.26 -22.42
N GLU A 344 -18.43 -21.62 -23.40
CA GLU A 344 -17.00 -21.30 -23.38
C GLU A 344 -16.73 -19.80 -23.26
N ARG A 345 -17.55 -18.96 -23.93
CA ARG A 345 -17.39 -17.49 -23.87
C ARG A 345 -17.83 -16.95 -22.52
N HIS A 346 -18.87 -17.48 -21.92
CA HIS A 346 -19.32 -17.12 -20.58
C HIS A 346 -18.29 -17.49 -19.52
N VAL A 347 -17.75 -18.72 -19.58
CA VAL A 347 -16.70 -19.18 -18.68
C VAL A 347 -15.42 -18.35 -18.83
N ALA A 348 -15.01 -18.07 -20.07
CA ALA A 348 -13.86 -17.21 -20.33
C ALA A 348 -14.04 -15.77 -19.78
N ARG A 349 -15.24 -15.19 -19.93
CA ARG A 349 -15.57 -13.86 -19.37
C ARG A 349 -15.56 -13.89 -17.85
N MET A 350 -16.15 -14.88 -17.20
CA MET A 350 -16.14 -15.06 -15.76
C MET A 350 -14.71 -15.22 -15.25
N LYS A 351 -13.88 -16.01 -15.92
CA LYS A 351 -12.45 -16.20 -15.59
C LYS A 351 -11.68 -14.87 -15.67
N ALA A 352 -11.90 -14.09 -16.73
CA ALA A 352 -11.29 -12.78 -16.89
C ALA A 352 -11.74 -11.79 -15.79
N SER A 353 -13.04 -11.81 -15.45
CA SER A 353 -13.57 -10.99 -14.35
C SER A 353 -13.02 -11.43 -13.00
N ALA A 354 -12.93 -12.72 -12.73
CA ALA A 354 -12.32 -13.25 -11.51
C ALA A 354 -10.86 -12.80 -11.37
N ALA A 355 -10.08 -12.93 -12.44
CA ALA A 355 -8.70 -12.45 -12.46
C ALA A 355 -8.60 -10.93 -12.26
N TYR A 356 -9.56 -10.16 -12.81
CA TYR A 356 -9.60 -8.71 -12.67
C TYR A 356 -9.90 -8.28 -11.22
N PHE A 357 -10.86 -8.92 -10.56
CA PHE A 357 -11.28 -8.59 -9.19
C PHE A 357 -10.56 -9.39 -8.11
N GLY A 358 -9.64 -10.29 -8.47
CA GLY A 358 -8.90 -11.10 -7.51
C GLY A 358 -9.71 -12.25 -6.88
N PHE A 359 -10.81 -12.67 -7.50
CA PHE A 359 -11.58 -13.83 -7.05
C PHE A 359 -10.88 -15.15 -7.40
N CYS A 360 -10.98 -16.14 -6.51
CA CYS A 360 -10.60 -17.49 -6.84
C CYS A 360 -11.51 -18.03 -7.95
N PHE A 361 -10.91 -18.66 -8.97
CA PHE A 361 -11.63 -19.24 -10.09
C PHE A 361 -11.24 -20.71 -10.26
N ASN A 362 -12.21 -21.60 -10.09
CA ASN A 362 -12.02 -23.04 -10.30
C ASN A 362 -12.84 -23.51 -11.50
N GLU A 363 -12.20 -23.63 -12.65
CA GLU A 363 -12.83 -24.01 -13.91
C GLU A 363 -13.47 -25.39 -13.82
N ALA A 364 -12.84 -26.37 -13.14
CA ALA A 364 -13.36 -27.72 -13.00
C ALA A 364 -14.66 -27.78 -12.16
N GLU A 365 -14.80 -26.94 -11.15
CA GLU A 365 -16.05 -26.84 -10.38
C GLU A 365 -17.18 -26.25 -11.23
N ILE A 366 -16.88 -25.25 -12.05
CA ILE A 366 -17.86 -24.62 -12.96
C ILE A 366 -18.31 -25.65 -14.01
N ASP A 367 -17.39 -26.37 -14.64
CA ASP A 367 -17.70 -27.39 -15.61
C ASP A 367 -18.58 -28.50 -15.00
N THR A 368 -18.27 -28.91 -13.76
CA THR A 368 -19.06 -29.90 -13.03
C THR A 368 -20.47 -29.38 -12.75
N ALA A 369 -20.61 -28.11 -12.35
CA ALA A 369 -21.91 -27.51 -12.10
C ALA A 369 -22.74 -27.39 -13.41
N LEU A 370 -22.12 -26.91 -14.49
CA LEU A 370 -22.78 -26.83 -15.81
C LEU A 370 -23.23 -28.23 -16.31
N PHE A 371 -22.36 -29.23 -16.15
CA PHE A 371 -22.70 -30.60 -16.51
C PHE A 371 -23.91 -31.12 -15.70
N SER A 372 -23.94 -30.88 -14.41
CA SER A 372 -25.08 -31.27 -13.56
C SER A 372 -26.37 -30.61 -14.02
N LEU A 373 -26.35 -29.27 -14.22
CA LEU A 373 -27.49 -28.51 -14.69
C LEU A 373 -28.01 -29.00 -16.06
N SER A 374 -27.12 -29.32 -16.98
CA SER A 374 -27.52 -29.83 -18.31
C SER A 374 -28.23 -31.20 -18.24
N ARG A 375 -27.97 -32.00 -17.21
CA ARG A 375 -28.67 -33.27 -16.94
C ARG A 375 -30.01 -33.04 -16.26
N ASP A 376 -30.05 -32.14 -15.29
CA ASP A 376 -31.24 -31.91 -14.48
C ASP A 376 -32.35 -31.15 -15.25
N TYR A 377 -31.96 -30.35 -16.23
CA TYR A 377 -32.84 -29.57 -17.10
C TYR A 377 -32.68 -29.93 -18.57
N CYS A 378 -32.81 -31.21 -18.86
CA CYS A 378 -32.50 -31.78 -20.20
C CYS A 378 -33.56 -31.50 -21.27
N VAL A 379 -34.75 -31.04 -20.90
CA VAL A 379 -35.84 -30.76 -21.85
C VAL A 379 -36.38 -29.37 -21.61
N GLY A 380 -36.46 -28.57 -22.70
CA GLY A 380 -36.95 -27.19 -22.64
C GLY A 380 -35.87 -26.13 -22.74
N ARG A 381 -36.30 -24.88 -22.62
CA ARG A 381 -35.45 -23.70 -22.70
C ARG A 381 -35.46 -22.96 -21.37
N TRP A 382 -34.29 -22.80 -20.75
CA TRP A 382 -34.11 -22.29 -19.40
C TRP A 382 -33.18 -21.07 -19.32
#